data_5a788917d413461e3f293948c4edd755
#
_entry.id   5a788917d413461e3f293948c4edd755
#
_cell.length_a   1.000
_cell.length_b   1.000
_cell.length_c   1.000
_cell.angle_alpha   90.00
_cell.angle_beta   90.00
_cell.angle_gamma   90.00
#
_symmetry.space_group_name_H-M   'P 1'
#
loop_
_entity.id
_entity.type
_entity.pdbx_description
1 polymer ?
#
loop_
_entity_poly.entity_id
_entity_poly.type
_entity_poly.pdbx_seq_one_letter_code
_entity_poly.pdbx_strand_id
1 'polypeptide(L)'
;MENGFITDPEIVGLELGKLVNRLKIRGAKVVSALAGPQVYTRLLTLPVMKLDEMKKAAFYQAASFLPVSIDDVTTDIYPVRYLDDGGGKKCEVFFVAARKEQAENLVRTCQVAGLKLHRLEIEPLALHTLYYSLLSCDKVKGVLNIGSTRSYLAIYPNNTLVFVRWIRFGCAAFYQYMQESRADDVELERLS
;
A
#
# COMPACT_ATOMS: atom_id res chain seq x y z
N MET A 1 -13.89 1.71 -11.02
CA MET A 1 -12.69 1.18 -10.33
C MET A 1 -12.07 0.11 -11.18
N GLU A 2 -10.82 0.24 -11.56
CA GLU A 2 -10.09 -0.76 -12.35
C GLU A 2 -8.89 -1.26 -11.54
N ASN A 3 -8.71 -2.57 -11.47
CA ASN A 3 -7.61 -3.20 -10.71
C ASN A 3 -7.47 -2.70 -9.26
N GLY A 4 -8.58 -2.30 -8.63
CA GLY A 4 -8.60 -1.76 -7.27
C GLY A 4 -8.19 -0.28 -7.16
N PHE A 5 -8.09 0.44 -8.28
CA PHE A 5 -7.82 1.88 -8.30
C PHE A 5 -9.08 2.68 -8.58
N ILE A 6 -9.18 3.86 -7.96
CA ILE A 6 -10.26 4.81 -8.23
C ILE A 6 -9.90 5.55 -9.51
N THR A 7 -10.61 5.25 -10.59
CA THR A 7 -10.46 5.91 -11.90
C THR A 7 -11.39 7.12 -12.04
N ASP A 8 -12.53 7.09 -11.35
CA ASP A 8 -13.48 8.18 -11.30
C ASP A 8 -13.79 8.56 -9.84
N PRO A 9 -13.08 9.55 -9.29
CA PRO A 9 -13.25 9.97 -7.90
C PRO A 9 -14.60 10.64 -7.63
N GLU A 10 -15.24 11.24 -8.65
CA GLU A 10 -16.54 11.89 -8.50
C GLU A 10 -17.63 10.85 -8.26
N ILE A 11 -17.72 9.83 -9.12
CA ILE A 11 -18.73 8.77 -9.00
C ILE A 11 -18.54 8.03 -7.67
N VAL A 12 -17.32 7.60 -7.36
CA VAL A 12 -17.03 6.86 -6.12
C VAL A 12 -17.29 7.74 -4.89
N GLY A 13 -16.92 9.02 -4.96
CA GLY A 13 -17.14 9.98 -3.89
C GLY A 13 -18.61 10.24 -3.62
N LEU A 14 -19.44 10.35 -4.67
CA LEU A 14 -20.89 10.51 -4.53
C LEU A 14 -21.54 9.29 -3.87
N GLU A 15 -21.18 8.08 -4.29
CA GLU A 15 -21.69 6.85 -3.67
C GLU A 15 -21.25 6.72 -2.19
N LEU A 16 -19.98 7.00 -1.92
CA LEU A 16 -19.47 7.04 -0.54
C LEU A 16 -20.19 8.12 0.28
N GLY A 17 -20.50 9.27 -0.31
CA GLY A 17 -21.23 10.38 0.32
C GLY A 17 -22.63 9.98 0.79
N LYS A 18 -23.33 9.11 0.05
CA LYS A 18 -24.62 8.55 0.49
C LYS A 18 -24.49 7.78 1.80
N LEU A 19 -23.42 6.97 1.92
CA LEU A 19 -23.09 6.22 3.13
C LEU A 19 -22.72 7.16 4.28
N VAL A 20 -21.86 8.15 4.01
CA VAL A 20 -21.42 9.17 4.98
C VAL A 20 -22.62 9.93 5.57
N ASN A 21 -23.57 10.33 4.73
CA ASN A 21 -24.79 11.01 5.14
C ASN A 21 -25.69 10.09 5.99
N ARG A 22 -25.88 8.83 5.56
CA ARG A 22 -26.66 7.83 6.30
C ARG A 22 -26.10 7.57 7.70
N LEU A 23 -24.76 7.51 7.82
CA LEU A 23 -24.06 7.31 9.08
C LEU A 23 -23.90 8.59 9.90
N LYS A 24 -24.27 9.76 9.34
CA LYS A 24 -24.14 11.09 9.99
C LYS A 24 -22.71 11.43 10.39
N ILE A 25 -21.72 11.02 9.59
CA ILE A 25 -20.28 11.23 9.84
C ILE A 25 -19.64 12.26 8.89
N ARG A 26 -20.44 13.14 8.30
CA ARG A 26 -19.92 14.20 7.42
C ARG A 26 -18.92 15.09 8.16
N GLY A 27 -17.79 15.39 7.51
CA GLY A 27 -16.68 16.15 8.09
C GLY A 27 -15.76 15.35 8.99
N ALA A 28 -16.01 14.04 9.16
CA ALA A 28 -15.12 13.19 9.94
C ALA A 28 -13.71 13.16 9.36
N LYS A 29 -12.72 13.13 10.25
CA LYS A 29 -11.33 12.85 9.88
C LYS A 29 -11.18 11.35 9.60
N VAL A 30 -10.61 11.02 8.44
CA VAL A 30 -10.39 9.63 8.01
C VAL A 30 -8.94 9.37 7.71
N VAL A 31 -8.52 8.14 7.92
CA VAL A 31 -7.25 7.59 7.45
C VAL A 31 -7.58 6.62 6.33
N SER A 32 -6.81 6.65 5.26
CA SER A 32 -6.94 5.72 4.15
C SER A 32 -5.59 5.16 3.75
N ALA A 33 -5.58 4.13 2.91
CA ALA A 33 -4.35 3.51 2.49
C ALA A 33 -4.33 3.28 0.97
N LEU A 34 -3.15 3.47 0.38
CA LEU A 34 -2.84 3.06 -0.97
C LEU A 34 -2.33 1.61 -0.96
N ALA A 35 -2.69 0.88 -2.00
CA ALA A 35 -2.33 -0.52 -2.14
C ALA A 35 -2.08 -0.88 -3.60
N GLY A 36 -1.28 -1.93 -3.83
CA GLY A 36 -1.08 -2.52 -5.14
C GLY A 36 0.24 -2.19 -5.81
N PRO A 37 0.43 -2.67 -7.06
CA PRO A 37 1.73 -2.69 -7.73
C PRO A 37 2.26 -1.31 -8.16
N GLN A 38 1.48 -0.26 -7.99
CA GLN A 38 1.90 1.13 -8.23
C GLN A 38 2.34 1.85 -6.94
N VAL A 39 2.43 1.12 -5.85
CA VAL A 39 3.10 1.53 -4.61
C VAL A 39 4.48 0.88 -4.61
N TYR A 40 5.51 1.68 -4.70
CA TYR A 40 6.90 1.27 -4.75
C TYR A 40 7.52 1.45 -3.38
N THR A 41 8.24 0.47 -2.91
CA THR A 41 8.90 0.52 -1.61
C THR A 41 10.34 0.03 -1.73
N ARG A 42 11.25 0.64 -0.97
CA ARG A 42 12.65 0.22 -0.90
C ARG A 42 13.28 0.63 0.43
N LEU A 43 14.14 -0.22 0.96
CA LEU A 43 15.01 0.13 2.05
C LEU A 43 16.25 0.84 1.48
N LEU A 44 16.52 2.07 1.95
CA LEU A 44 17.66 2.88 1.53
C LEU A 44 18.55 3.13 2.72
N THR A 45 19.85 3.23 2.49
CA THR A 45 20.82 3.65 3.51
C THR A 45 21.32 5.05 3.18
N LEU A 46 21.10 6.00 4.06
CA LEU A 46 21.46 7.40 3.90
C LEU A 46 22.40 7.85 5.04
N PRO A 47 23.27 8.84 4.84
CA PRO A 47 23.94 9.50 5.94
C PRO A 47 22.93 10.11 6.91
N VAL A 48 23.26 10.18 8.20
CA VAL A 48 22.41 10.85 9.19
C VAL A 48 22.43 12.36 8.95
N MET A 49 21.29 12.93 8.69
CA MET A 49 21.05 14.35 8.48
C MET A 49 19.65 14.72 8.98
N LYS A 50 19.21 15.96 8.82
CA LYS A 50 17.84 16.35 9.15
C LYS A 50 16.84 15.58 8.29
N LEU A 51 15.66 15.31 8.82
CA LEU A 51 14.63 14.52 8.12
C LEU A 51 14.30 15.07 6.73
N ASP A 52 14.17 16.38 6.60
CA ASP A 52 13.88 17.02 5.32
C ASP A 52 15.01 16.84 4.29
N GLU A 53 16.26 16.80 4.75
CA GLU A 53 17.42 16.53 3.89
C GLU A 53 17.45 15.06 3.48
N MET A 54 17.13 14.14 4.42
CA MET A 54 16.98 12.71 4.09
C MET A 54 15.85 12.47 3.09
N LYS A 55 14.72 13.18 3.19
CA LYS A 55 13.63 13.12 2.20
C LYS A 55 14.10 13.52 0.82
N LYS A 56 14.84 14.62 0.71
CA LYS A 56 15.40 15.08 -0.57
C LYS A 56 16.42 14.09 -1.12
N ALA A 57 17.34 13.59 -0.29
CA ALA A 57 18.33 12.61 -0.70
C ALA A 57 17.68 11.31 -1.20
N ALA A 58 16.67 10.79 -0.48
CA ALA A 58 15.89 9.64 -0.88
C ALA A 58 15.15 9.87 -2.22
N PHE A 59 14.56 11.06 -2.40
CA PHE A 59 13.88 11.45 -3.63
C PHE A 59 14.83 11.40 -4.84
N TYR A 60 16.01 12.02 -4.75
CA TYR A 60 16.99 11.98 -5.84
C TYR A 60 17.52 10.57 -6.11
N GLN A 61 17.77 9.80 -5.05
CA GLN A 61 18.20 8.41 -5.22
C GLN A 61 17.12 7.53 -5.87
N ALA A 62 15.83 7.83 -5.60
CA ALA A 62 14.71 7.06 -6.11
C ALA A 62 14.61 7.08 -7.63
N ALA A 63 15.05 8.14 -8.30
CA ALA A 63 15.07 8.25 -9.76
C ALA A 63 15.87 7.12 -10.42
N SER A 64 16.85 6.53 -9.73
CA SER A 64 17.69 5.44 -10.26
C SER A 64 17.03 4.06 -10.26
N PHE A 65 15.93 3.86 -9.52
CA PHE A 65 15.31 2.54 -9.36
C PHE A 65 13.79 2.51 -9.56
N LEU A 66 13.15 3.65 -9.61
CA LEU A 66 11.71 3.69 -9.91
C LEU A 66 11.47 3.33 -11.38
N PRO A 67 10.46 2.47 -11.67
CA PRO A 67 10.11 2.12 -13.04
C PRO A 67 9.25 3.20 -13.74
N VAL A 68 9.11 4.37 -13.13
CA VAL A 68 8.29 5.50 -13.57
C VAL A 68 9.02 6.81 -13.28
N SER A 69 8.61 7.89 -13.94
CA SER A 69 9.19 9.20 -13.65
C SER A 69 8.98 9.58 -12.18
N ILE A 70 10.02 10.14 -11.58
CA ILE A 70 9.96 10.66 -10.21
C ILE A 70 8.94 11.81 -10.09
N ASP A 71 8.68 12.53 -11.17
CA ASP A 71 7.70 13.60 -11.24
C ASP A 71 6.25 13.10 -11.18
N ASP A 72 6.02 11.84 -11.52
CA ASP A 72 4.69 11.21 -11.51
C ASP A 72 4.32 10.57 -10.17
N VAL A 73 5.21 10.62 -9.18
CA VAL A 73 4.98 9.99 -7.88
C VAL A 73 5.02 11.00 -6.74
N THR A 74 4.28 10.69 -5.70
CA THR A 74 4.48 11.28 -4.37
C THR A 74 5.33 10.33 -3.55
N THR A 75 6.23 10.86 -2.71
CA THR A 75 7.20 10.07 -1.95
C THR A 75 7.21 10.46 -0.49
N ASP A 76 7.53 9.51 0.37
CA ASP A 76 7.86 9.76 1.77
C ASP A 76 8.87 8.74 2.26
N ILE A 77 9.49 8.99 3.43
CA ILE A 77 10.41 8.07 4.08
C ILE A 77 10.03 7.88 5.55
N TYR A 78 10.36 6.69 6.04
CA TYR A 78 10.25 6.36 7.46
C TYR A 78 11.61 5.85 7.94
N PRO A 79 12.25 6.50 8.95
CA PRO A 79 13.50 6.01 9.56
C PRO A 79 13.26 4.65 10.24
N VAL A 80 14.07 3.66 9.87
CA VAL A 80 13.98 2.28 10.38
C VAL A 80 14.94 2.05 11.53
N ARG A 81 16.23 2.33 11.29
CA ARG A 81 17.29 2.18 12.29
C ARG A 81 18.51 3.02 11.96
N TYR A 82 19.26 3.35 13.00
CA TYR A 82 20.53 4.02 12.87
C TYR A 82 21.66 3.00 12.94
N LEU A 83 22.67 3.16 12.09
CA LEU A 83 23.85 2.30 11.96
C LEU A 83 25.09 3.14 12.22
N ASP A 84 26.07 2.55 12.93
CA ASP A 84 27.40 3.11 13.08
C ASP A 84 28.39 1.99 12.70
N ASP A 85 28.97 2.09 11.51
CA ASP A 85 29.88 1.08 10.96
C ASP A 85 31.36 1.52 11.00
N GLY A 86 31.66 2.57 11.80
CA GLY A 86 33.01 3.15 11.87
C GLY A 86 33.36 4.08 10.69
N GLY A 87 32.54 4.14 9.68
CA GLY A 87 32.67 5.04 8.52
C GLY A 87 31.74 6.25 8.55
N GLY A 88 31.05 6.46 9.70
CA GLY A 88 30.09 7.55 9.92
C GLY A 88 28.69 7.04 10.26
N LYS A 89 27.90 7.91 10.87
CA LYS A 89 26.52 7.59 11.25
C LYS A 89 25.63 7.53 10.01
N LYS A 90 24.98 6.39 9.80
CA LYS A 90 24.01 6.13 8.73
C LYS A 90 22.64 5.85 9.30
N CYS A 91 21.60 6.08 8.49
CA CYS A 91 20.22 5.74 8.81
C CYS A 91 19.66 4.88 7.68
N GLU A 92 19.12 3.72 8.01
CA GLU A 92 18.24 3.00 7.08
C GLU A 92 16.86 3.62 7.13
N VAL A 93 16.34 3.96 5.96
CA VAL A 93 15.01 4.52 5.80
C VAL A 93 14.17 3.63 4.89
N PHE A 94 12.93 3.40 5.26
CA PHE A 94 11.96 2.76 4.40
C PHE A 94 11.36 3.82 3.48
N PHE A 95 11.72 3.78 2.22
CA PHE A 95 11.23 4.68 1.19
C PHE A 95 9.93 4.15 0.61
N VAL A 96 8.97 5.03 0.42
CA VAL A 96 7.69 4.76 -0.22
C VAL A 96 7.46 5.77 -1.33
N ALA A 97 7.01 5.29 -2.49
CA ALA A 97 6.49 6.11 -3.56
C ALA A 97 5.15 5.56 -4.06
N ALA A 98 4.25 6.44 -4.42
CA ALA A 98 2.97 6.07 -5.03
C ALA A 98 2.65 7.01 -6.18
N ARG A 99 1.93 6.55 -7.20
CA ARG A 99 1.46 7.40 -8.29
C ARG A 99 0.66 8.59 -7.74
N LYS A 100 1.01 9.81 -8.17
CA LYS A 100 0.31 11.04 -7.76
C LYS A 100 -1.17 10.96 -8.06
N GLU A 101 -1.52 10.51 -9.27
CA GLU A 101 -2.90 10.34 -9.70
C GLU A 101 -3.73 9.50 -8.71
N GLN A 102 -3.16 8.42 -8.18
CA GLN A 102 -3.87 7.57 -7.22
C GLN A 102 -4.11 8.26 -5.88
N ALA A 103 -3.09 8.98 -5.40
CA ALA A 103 -3.20 9.74 -4.17
C ALA A 103 -4.22 10.87 -4.33
N GLU A 104 -4.17 11.61 -5.45
CA GLU A 104 -5.07 12.71 -5.76
C GLU A 104 -6.52 12.24 -5.94
N ASN A 105 -6.75 11.13 -6.67
CA ASN A 105 -8.07 10.53 -6.83
C ASN A 105 -8.68 10.11 -5.50
N LEU A 106 -7.88 9.55 -4.59
CA LEU A 106 -8.35 9.20 -3.26
C LEU A 106 -8.67 10.43 -2.40
N VAL A 107 -7.82 11.46 -2.45
CA VAL A 107 -8.09 12.75 -1.79
C VAL A 107 -9.40 13.35 -2.31
N ARG A 108 -9.56 13.38 -3.65
CA ARG A 108 -10.75 13.93 -4.30
C ARG A 108 -12.02 13.13 -3.93
N THR A 109 -11.94 11.81 -3.92
CA THR A 109 -13.03 10.93 -3.48
C THR A 109 -13.50 11.26 -2.06
N CYS A 110 -12.56 11.42 -1.13
CA CYS A 110 -12.89 11.80 0.25
C CYS A 110 -13.56 13.18 0.32
N GLN A 111 -13.05 14.16 -0.44
CA GLN A 111 -13.62 15.51 -0.50
C GLN A 111 -15.07 15.49 -1.02
N VAL A 112 -15.32 14.80 -2.14
CA VAL A 112 -16.67 14.65 -2.73
C VAL A 112 -17.62 13.96 -1.75
N ALA A 113 -17.13 12.94 -1.05
CA ALA A 113 -17.90 12.25 -0.01
C ALA A 113 -18.20 13.11 1.25
N GLY A 114 -17.57 14.29 1.37
CA GLY A 114 -17.71 15.14 2.56
C GLY A 114 -16.89 14.68 3.75
N LEU A 115 -15.81 13.94 3.52
CA LEU A 115 -14.84 13.47 4.52
C LEU A 115 -13.56 14.33 4.49
N LYS A 116 -12.83 14.37 5.59
CA LYS A 116 -11.53 15.06 5.70
C LYS A 116 -10.43 14.02 5.77
N LEU A 117 -9.75 13.77 4.66
CA LEU A 117 -8.58 12.88 4.67
C LEU A 117 -7.49 13.49 5.55
N HIS A 118 -7.18 12.83 6.65
CA HIS A 118 -6.19 13.28 7.63
C HIS A 118 -4.82 12.66 7.36
N ARG A 119 -4.80 11.38 6.95
CA ARG A 119 -3.58 10.63 6.68
C ARG A 119 -3.83 9.66 5.53
N LEU A 120 -2.82 9.54 4.67
CA LEU A 120 -2.73 8.55 3.61
C LEU A 120 -1.51 7.69 3.87
N GLU A 121 -1.71 6.40 3.98
CA GLU A 121 -0.65 5.42 4.27
C GLU A 121 -0.55 4.40 3.13
N ILE A 122 0.33 3.44 3.26
CA ILE A 122 0.29 2.21 2.46
C ILE A 122 -0.37 1.09 3.27
N GLU A 123 -1.09 0.21 2.60
CA GLU A 123 -1.87 -0.85 3.27
C GLU A 123 -1.07 -1.67 4.27
N PRO A 124 0.18 -2.13 4.00
CA PRO A 124 0.97 -2.87 4.99
C PRO A 124 1.28 -2.07 6.26
N LEU A 125 1.49 -0.75 6.17
CA LEU A 125 1.68 0.10 7.35
C LEU A 125 0.37 0.32 8.12
N ALA A 126 -0.74 0.54 7.40
CA ALA A 126 -2.04 0.71 8.02
C ALA A 126 -2.47 -0.53 8.83
N LEU A 127 -2.22 -1.73 8.29
CA LEU A 127 -2.53 -2.99 8.94
C LEU A 127 -1.49 -3.41 9.99
N HIS A 128 -0.31 -2.80 10.01
CA HIS A 128 0.76 -3.13 10.95
C HIS A 128 0.29 -3.02 12.41
N THR A 129 -0.50 -2.00 12.75
CA THR A 129 -1.04 -1.80 14.10
C THR A 129 -1.89 -2.99 14.55
N LEU A 130 -2.69 -3.57 13.65
CA LEU A 130 -3.47 -4.77 13.91
C LEU A 130 -2.56 -5.98 14.13
N TYR A 131 -1.59 -6.19 13.25
CA TYR A 131 -0.64 -7.29 13.35
C TYR A 131 0.25 -7.17 14.59
N TYR A 132 0.61 -5.95 14.98
CA TYR A 132 1.39 -5.69 16.18
C TYR A 132 0.68 -6.16 17.45
N SER A 133 -0.62 -5.89 17.56
CA SER A 133 -1.41 -6.28 18.74
C SER A 133 -1.74 -7.78 18.79
N LEU A 134 -1.88 -8.43 17.61
CA LEU A 134 -2.27 -9.84 17.53
C LEU A 134 -1.06 -10.79 17.55
N LEU A 135 0.08 -10.36 17.06
CA LEU A 135 1.27 -11.19 16.86
C LEU A 135 2.42 -10.64 17.71
N SER A 136 2.38 -10.82 19.01
CA SER A 136 3.52 -10.52 19.87
C SER A 136 4.66 -11.52 19.59
N CYS A 137 5.70 -11.06 18.93
CA CYS A 137 6.88 -11.85 18.61
C CYS A 137 8.09 -10.90 18.51
N ASP A 138 9.14 -11.19 19.24
CA ASP A 138 10.39 -10.41 19.23
C ASP A 138 11.32 -10.74 18.05
N LYS A 139 10.80 -11.52 17.09
CA LYS A 139 11.54 -11.99 15.93
C LYS A 139 11.02 -11.34 14.64
N VAL A 140 11.49 -11.85 13.51
CA VAL A 140 11.02 -11.43 12.19
C VAL A 140 9.61 -12.00 11.95
N LYS A 141 8.67 -11.14 11.58
CA LYS A 141 7.32 -11.51 11.16
C LYS A 141 7.19 -11.38 9.65
N GLY A 142 6.63 -12.41 9.01
CA GLY A 142 6.13 -12.36 7.65
C GLY A 142 4.61 -12.29 7.66
N VAL A 143 4.03 -11.35 6.94
CA VAL A 143 2.59 -11.23 6.75
C VAL A 143 2.26 -11.42 5.28
N LEU A 144 1.51 -12.46 4.97
CA LEU A 144 0.93 -12.68 3.65
C LEU A 144 -0.55 -12.25 3.71
N ASN A 145 -0.88 -11.17 3.03
CA ASN A 145 -2.27 -10.72 2.86
C ASN A 145 -2.76 -11.17 1.48
N ILE A 146 -3.82 -11.98 1.44
CA ILE A 146 -4.43 -12.46 0.21
C ILE A 146 -5.77 -11.75 0.03
N GLY A 147 -5.79 -10.76 -0.87
CA GLY A 147 -6.99 -10.02 -1.22
C GLY A 147 -7.78 -10.65 -2.37
N SER A 148 -8.79 -9.96 -2.85
CA SER A 148 -9.62 -10.45 -3.97
C SER A 148 -8.84 -10.47 -5.29
N THR A 149 -8.21 -9.37 -5.68
CA THR A 149 -7.54 -9.22 -6.99
C THR A 149 -6.02 -9.14 -6.89
N ARG A 150 -5.50 -8.92 -5.68
CA ARG A 150 -4.07 -8.76 -5.40
C ARG A 150 -3.73 -9.22 -3.99
N SER A 151 -2.48 -9.58 -3.80
CA SER A 151 -1.92 -9.98 -2.50
C SER A 151 -0.63 -9.21 -2.24
N TYR A 152 -0.13 -9.26 -1.01
CA TYR A 152 1.22 -8.83 -0.72
C TYR A 152 1.87 -9.69 0.36
N LEU A 153 3.19 -9.77 0.29
CA LEU A 153 4.04 -10.25 1.38
C LEU A 153 4.76 -9.06 2.00
N ALA A 154 4.68 -8.92 3.30
CA ALA A 154 5.39 -7.89 4.07
C ALA A 154 6.25 -8.52 5.16
N ILE A 155 7.45 -7.96 5.42
CA ILE A 155 8.41 -8.45 6.41
C ILE A 155 8.66 -7.35 7.45
N TYR A 156 8.54 -7.75 8.73
CA TYR A 156 8.67 -6.88 9.89
C TYR A 156 9.68 -7.45 10.90
N PRO A 157 11.00 -7.23 10.75
CA PRO A 157 11.94 -7.50 11.82
C PRO A 157 11.72 -6.49 12.96
N ASN A 158 11.66 -6.98 14.19
CA ASN A 158 11.46 -6.16 15.39
C ASN A 158 10.29 -5.16 15.25
N ASN A 159 9.16 -5.65 14.68
CA ASN A 159 7.95 -4.85 14.43
C ASN A 159 8.11 -3.64 13.48
N THR A 160 9.14 -3.58 12.70
CA THR A 160 9.36 -2.48 11.74
C THR A 160 9.24 -3.00 10.32
N LEU A 161 8.41 -2.38 9.48
CA LEU A 161 8.28 -2.74 8.08
C LEU A 161 9.56 -2.42 7.32
N VAL A 162 10.16 -3.42 6.68
CA VAL A 162 11.38 -3.26 5.87
C VAL A 162 11.24 -3.76 4.44
N PHE A 163 10.22 -4.55 4.17
CA PHE A 163 10.03 -5.14 2.85
C PHE A 163 8.54 -5.32 2.55
N VAL A 164 8.14 -4.99 1.30
CA VAL A 164 6.81 -5.29 0.74
C VAL A 164 6.98 -5.79 -0.68
N ARG A 165 6.31 -6.88 -1.00
CA ARG A 165 6.21 -7.39 -2.37
C ARG A 165 4.74 -7.57 -2.74
N TRP A 166 4.29 -6.79 -3.72
CA TRP A 166 2.96 -6.93 -4.29
C TRP A 166 2.91 -8.08 -5.30
N ILE A 167 1.83 -8.85 -5.25
CA ILE A 167 1.58 -10.01 -6.09
C ILE A 167 0.26 -9.76 -6.82
N ARG A 168 0.29 -9.82 -8.15
CA ARG A 168 -0.90 -9.63 -9.00
C ARG A 168 -1.73 -10.91 -9.05
N PHE A 169 -2.10 -11.43 -7.90
CA PHE A 169 -2.90 -12.63 -7.72
C PHE A 169 -3.75 -12.46 -6.45
N GLY A 170 -4.99 -12.95 -6.49
CA GLY A 170 -5.89 -12.94 -5.35
C GLY A 170 -6.97 -14.00 -5.48
N CYS A 171 -7.87 -14.07 -4.52
CA CYS A 171 -8.91 -15.10 -4.44
C CYS A 171 -9.82 -15.14 -5.68
N ALA A 172 -10.04 -14.03 -6.37
CA ALA A 172 -10.87 -14.00 -7.57
C ALA A 172 -10.33 -14.91 -8.69
N ALA A 173 -9.00 -14.90 -8.91
CA ALA A 173 -8.38 -15.78 -9.89
C ALA A 173 -8.51 -17.26 -9.50
N PHE A 174 -8.43 -17.56 -8.21
CA PHE A 174 -8.62 -18.92 -7.71
C PHE A 174 -10.07 -19.40 -7.92
N TYR A 175 -11.06 -18.54 -7.63
CA TYR A 175 -12.47 -18.86 -7.90
C TYR A 175 -12.75 -19.08 -9.37
N GLN A 176 -12.18 -18.26 -10.25
CA GLN A 176 -12.32 -18.43 -11.69
C GLN A 176 -11.79 -19.78 -12.15
N TYR A 177 -10.58 -20.14 -11.72
CA TYR A 177 -9.99 -21.46 -12.03
C TYR A 177 -10.85 -22.64 -11.56
N MET A 178 -11.42 -22.54 -10.35
CA MET A 178 -12.33 -23.57 -9.83
C MET A 178 -13.63 -23.70 -10.64
N GLN A 179 -14.16 -22.59 -11.17
CA GLN A 179 -15.36 -22.60 -12.02
C GLN A 179 -15.07 -23.24 -13.38
N GLU A 180 -13.93 -22.90 -14.00
CA GLU A 180 -13.49 -23.50 -15.26
C GLU A 180 -13.27 -24.99 -15.13
N SER A 181 -12.55 -25.45 -14.08
CA SER A 181 -12.33 -26.89 -13.83
C SER A 181 -13.63 -27.67 -13.60
N ARG A 182 -14.63 -27.07 -12.94
CA ARG A 182 -15.94 -27.71 -12.76
C ARG A 182 -16.73 -27.79 -14.07
N ALA A 183 -16.58 -26.81 -14.96
CA ALA A 183 -17.23 -26.84 -16.25
C ALA A 183 -16.70 -27.98 -17.13
N ASP A 184 -15.38 -28.19 -17.11
CA ASP A 184 -14.70 -29.27 -17.83
C ASP A 184 -15.14 -30.65 -17.30
N ASP A 185 -15.27 -30.82 -15.99
CA ASP A 185 -15.75 -32.07 -15.38
C ASP A 185 -17.20 -32.42 -15.79
N VAL A 186 -18.07 -31.42 -15.83
CA VAL A 186 -19.49 -31.58 -16.25
C VAL A 186 -19.60 -31.89 -17.74
N GLU A 187 -18.70 -31.36 -18.57
CA GLU A 187 -18.70 -31.66 -20.02
C GLU A 187 -18.18 -33.08 -20.29
N LEU A 188 -17.18 -33.54 -19.53
CA LEU A 188 -16.71 -34.93 -19.60
C LEU A 188 -17.76 -35.94 -19.16
N GLU A 189 -18.55 -35.65 -18.11
CA GLU A 189 -19.67 -36.50 -17.67
C GLU A 189 -20.83 -36.56 -18.70
N ARG A 190 -20.98 -35.53 -19.55
CA ARG A 190 -22.01 -35.54 -20.62
C ARG A 190 -21.59 -36.31 -21.87
N LEU A 191 -20.31 -36.56 -22.03
CA LEU A 191 -19.74 -37.29 -23.17
C LEU A 191 -19.45 -38.78 -22.87
N SER A 192 -19.64 -39.22 -21.64
CA SER A 192 -19.56 -40.60 -21.17
C SER A 192 -20.94 -41.23 -21.10
#